data_41033da0457d44ef4268a91f2b4c3e6a
#
_entry.id   41033da0457d44ef4268a91f2b4c3e6a
#
_cell.length_a   1.000
_cell.length_b   1.000
_cell.length_c   1.000
_cell.angle_alpha   90.00
_cell.angle_beta   90.00
_cell.angle_gamma   90.00
#
_symmetry.space_group_name_H-M   'P 1'
#
loop_
_entity.id
_entity.type
_entity.pdbx_description
1 polymer ?
#
loop_
_entity_poly.entity_id
_entity_poly.type
_entity_poly.pdbx_seq_one_letter_code
_entity_poly.pdbx_strand_id
1 'polypeptide(L)'
;MAEVNPAEISAILKKQLKDFDSTSSLNEIGSVLTVGDGIARAYGLSNAQYGELVEFSNGTQGIVLNLEEDNVGIVLLGSSTDIKEGDTVKRTSRIASVKVGEGIVGRVVDTLGNPIDGKGELKGDLYEMPLERKAPGVIFRQPVNEPLPVSYTHLTLPTKNE
;
A
#
# COMPACT_ATOMS: atom_id res chain seq x y z
N MET A 1 -13.82 -20.77 52.39
CA MET A 1 -13.00 -19.79 51.66
C MET A 1 -11.94 -20.59 50.96
N ALA A 2 -11.94 -20.61 49.63
CA ALA A 2 -10.92 -21.33 48.85
C ALA A 2 -9.60 -20.55 48.94
N GLU A 3 -8.59 -21.15 49.53
CA GLU A 3 -7.22 -20.63 49.54
C GLU A 3 -6.70 -20.64 48.10
N VAL A 4 -6.56 -19.46 47.53
CA VAL A 4 -5.99 -19.29 46.19
C VAL A 4 -4.47 -19.46 46.32
N ASN A 5 -3.94 -20.52 45.73
CA ASN A 5 -2.53 -20.88 45.82
C ASN A 5 -1.70 -19.86 44.96
N PRO A 6 -0.77 -19.11 45.60
CA PRO A 6 0.04 -18.10 44.89
C PRO A 6 0.85 -18.65 43.71
N ALA A 7 1.19 -19.94 43.77
CA ALA A 7 1.94 -20.62 42.70
C ALA A 7 1.08 -20.85 41.44
N GLU A 8 -0.22 -21.12 41.59
CA GLU A 8 -1.15 -21.26 40.44
C GLU A 8 -1.42 -19.94 39.77
N ILE A 9 -1.59 -18.85 40.52
CA ILE A 9 -1.74 -17.51 39.98
C ILE A 9 -0.50 -17.11 39.20
N SER A 10 0.68 -17.36 39.71
CA SER A 10 1.94 -17.09 39.05
C SER A 10 2.11 -17.90 37.76
N ALA A 11 1.64 -19.15 37.73
CA ALA A 11 1.69 -20.00 36.54
C ALA A 11 0.71 -19.52 35.45
N ILE A 12 -0.50 -19.12 35.84
CA ILE A 12 -1.53 -18.59 34.95
C ILE A 12 -1.07 -17.24 34.37
N LEU A 13 -0.53 -16.34 35.18
CA LEU A 13 0.02 -15.06 34.73
C LEU A 13 1.20 -15.23 33.77
N LYS A 14 2.12 -16.15 34.07
CA LYS A 14 3.24 -16.47 33.13
C LYS A 14 2.76 -17.08 31.84
N LYS A 15 1.69 -17.85 31.83
CA LYS A 15 1.10 -18.42 30.63
C LYS A 15 0.42 -17.32 29.79
N GLN A 16 -0.37 -16.45 30.41
CA GLN A 16 -1.00 -15.32 29.74
C GLN A 16 0.01 -14.31 29.19
N LEU A 17 1.11 -14.06 29.93
CA LEU A 17 2.21 -13.20 29.42
C LEU A 17 2.94 -13.81 28.24
N LYS A 18 3.15 -15.14 28.23
CA LYS A 18 3.74 -15.81 27.04
C LYS A 18 2.82 -15.81 25.83
N ASP A 19 1.52 -15.98 26.05
CA ASP A 19 0.54 -15.89 24.96
C ASP A 19 0.36 -14.44 24.46
N PHE A 20 0.64 -13.44 25.30
CA PHE A 20 0.64 -12.03 24.93
C PHE A 20 1.85 -11.65 24.06
N ASP A 21 3.03 -12.19 24.35
CA ASP A 21 4.25 -11.95 23.55
C ASP A 21 4.20 -12.62 22.16
N SER A 22 3.40 -13.67 21.99
CA SER A 22 3.27 -14.38 20.71
C SER A 22 2.24 -13.78 19.74
N THR A 23 1.40 -12.85 20.21
CA THR A 23 0.31 -12.23 19.42
C THR A 23 0.44 -10.73 19.23
N SER A 24 1.53 -10.13 19.69
CA SER A 24 1.74 -8.70 19.46
C SER A 24 2.47 -8.42 18.16
N SER A 25 1.91 -8.83 17.04
CA SER A 25 1.93 -7.95 15.88
C SER A 25 1.01 -6.80 16.26
N LEU A 26 1.55 -5.80 16.94
CA LEU A 26 0.89 -4.52 17.15
C LEU A 26 0.67 -3.93 15.76
N ASN A 27 -0.43 -4.32 15.13
CA ASN A 27 -0.97 -3.55 14.06
C ASN A 27 -1.31 -2.20 14.68
N GLU A 28 -0.43 -1.22 14.53
CA GLU A 28 -0.72 0.12 14.96
C GLU A 28 -2.03 0.55 14.32
N ILE A 29 -2.95 0.92 15.16
CA ILE A 29 -4.27 1.36 14.76
C ILE A 29 -4.32 2.86 15.02
N GLY A 30 -4.57 3.61 13.94
CA GLY A 30 -4.81 5.04 14.01
C GLY A 30 -6.28 5.38 13.84
N SER A 31 -6.59 6.65 14.04
CA SER A 31 -7.92 7.23 13.81
C SER A 31 -7.83 8.35 12.77
N VAL A 32 -8.80 8.39 11.86
CA VAL A 32 -8.92 9.43 10.85
C VAL A 32 -9.31 10.75 11.53
N LEU A 33 -8.51 11.79 11.34
CA LEU A 33 -8.78 13.14 11.82
C LEU A 33 -9.65 13.93 10.84
N THR A 34 -9.28 13.89 9.57
CA THR A 34 -9.98 14.59 8.49
C THR A 34 -9.86 13.79 7.21
N VAL A 35 -10.86 13.89 6.35
CA VAL A 35 -10.86 13.29 5.02
C VAL A 35 -11.45 14.28 4.01
N GLY A 36 -10.82 14.39 2.85
CA GLY A 36 -11.27 15.24 1.76
C GLY A 36 -10.40 15.12 0.53
N ASP A 37 -10.98 15.27 -0.65
CA ASP A 37 -10.28 15.29 -1.94
C ASP A 37 -9.34 14.09 -2.18
N GLY A 38 -9.72 12.90 -1.69
CA GLY A 38 -8.91 11.69 -1.83
C GLY A 38 -7.72 11.59 -0.86
N ILE A 39 -7.65 12.49 0.13
CA ILE A 39 -6.62 12.50 1.17
C ILE A 39 -7.27 12.29 2.52
N ALA A 40 -6.69 11.44 3.36
CA ALA A 40 -7.04 11.28 4.75
C ALA A 40 -5.85 11.67 5.63
N ARG A 41 -6.11 12.35 6.74
CA ARG A 41 -5.14 12.56 7.80
C ARG A 41 -5.50 11.67 8.97
N ALA A 42 -4.54 10.92 9.47
CA ALA A 42 -4.72 9.97 10.55
C ALA A 42 -3.76 10.26 11.70
N TYR A 43 -4.22 10.02 12.92
CA TYR A 43 -3.44 10.10 14.16
C TYR A 43 -3.17 8.69 14.70
N GLY A 44 -2.06 8.51 15.43
CA GLY A 44 -1.76 7.25 16.13
C GLY A 44 -0.96 6.23 15.30
N LEU A 45 -0.43 6.63 14.15
CA LEU A 45 0.42 5.79 13.28
C LEU A 45 1.89 6.20 13.37
N SER A 46 2.43 6.30 14.58
CA SER A 46 3.75 6.89 14.85
C SER A 46 4.92 6.18 14.18
N ASN A 47 4.79 4.87 13.92
CA ASN A 47 5.83 4.08 13.25
C ASN A 47 5.54 3.85 11.76
N ALA A 48 4.56 4.54 11.17
CA ALA A 48 4.27 4.42 9.75
C ALA A 48 5.47 4.86 8.92
N GLN A 49 5.70 4.17 7.82
CA GLN A 49 6.77 4.48 6.89
C GLN A 49 6.22 5.19 5.64
N TYR A 50 7.07 6.02 5.03
CA TYR A 50 6.74 6.61 3.73
C TYR A 50 6.54 5.51 2.68
N GLY A 51 5.46 5.61 1.91
CA GLY A 51 5.08 4.61 0.91
C GLY A 51 4.42 3.35 1.49
N GLU A 52 4.15 3.31 2.80
CA GLU A 52 3.47 2.17 3.41
C GLU A 52 1.99 2.13 3.03
N LEU A 53 1.48 0.93 2.76
CA LEU A 53 0.06 0.67 2.60
C LEU A 53 -0.62 0.63 3.96
N VAL A 54 -1.78 1.28 4.04
CA VAL A 54 -2.68 1.23 5.19
C VAL A 54 -4.07 0.80 4.74
N GLU A 55 -4.84 0.23 5.64
CA GLU A 55 -6.19 -0.25 5.39
C GLU A 55 -7.18 0.43 6.34
N PHE A 56 -8.24 0.97 5.79
CA PHE A 56 -9.33 1.58 6.53
C PHE A 56 -10.38 0.54 6.92
N SER A 57 -11.21 0.87 7.90
CA SER A 57 -12.27 -0.01 8.42
C SER A 57 -13.27 -0.49 7.37
N ASN A 58 -13.46 0.27 6.31
CA ASN A 58 -14.33 -0.06 5.18
C ASN A 58 -13.66 -0.92 4.09
N GLY A 59 -12.38 -1.33 4.27
CA GLY A 59 -11.60 -2.09 3.30
C GLY A 59 -10.93 -1.24 2.22
N THR A 60 -11.12 0.09 2.21
CA THR A 60 -10.35 0.98 1.32
C THR A 60 -8.88 0.99 1.73
N GLN A 61 -7.99 0.98 0.76
CA GLN A 61 -6.56 1.07 1.00
C GLN A 61 -6.05 2.49 0.72
N GLY A 62 -4.96 2.84 1.38
CA GLY A 62 -4.28 4.11 1.17
C GLY A 62 -2.77 3.96 1.23
N ILE A 63 -2.06 4.94 0.71
CA ILE A 63 -0.59 5.03 0.76
C ILE A 63 -0.20 6.22 1.63
N VAL A 64 0.70 5.99 2.56
CA VAL A 64 1.30 7.04 3.40
C VAL A 64 2.28 7.85 2.56
N LEU A 65 2.02 9.13 2.36
CA LEU A 65 2.90 10.03 1.61
C LEU A 65 3.44 11.20 2.43
N ASN A 66 2.80 11.54 3.54
CA ASN A 66 3.28 12.60 4.42
C ASN A 66 3.36 12.11 5.86
N LEU A 67 4.49 12.40 6.49
CA LEU A 67 4.75 12.06 7.88
C LEU A 67 5.00 13.36 8.63
N GLU A 68 4.05 13.75 9.46
CA GLU A 68 4.15 14.89 10.35
C GLU A 68 4.36 14.41 11.80
N GLU A 69 4.69 15.28 12.69
CA GLU A 69 5.00 14.94 14.10
C GLU A 69 3.79 14.29 14.80
N ASP A 70 2.60 14.82 14.57
CA ASP A 70 1.36 14.38 15.23
C ASP A 70 0.40 13.62 14.33
N ASN A 71 0.59 13.64 13.01
CA ASN A 71 -0.34 13.03 12.08
C ASN A 71 0.35 12.50 10.81
N VAL A 72 -0.37 11.65 10.10
CA VAL A 72 0.10 11.01 8.88
C VAL A 72 -0.86 11.32 7.74
N GLY A 73 -0.34 11.84 6.64
CA GLY A 73 -1.09 12.10 5.42
C GLY A 73 -1.13 10.86 4.52
N ILE A 74 -2.33 10.43 4.19
CA ILE A 74 -2.61 9.19 3.46
C ILE A 74 -3.38 9.54 2.19
N VAL A 75 -2.90 9.09 1.04
CA VAL A 75 -3.64 9.17 -0.23
C VAL A 75 -4.49 7.91 -0.38
N LEU A 76 -5.76 8.08 -0.64
CA LEU A 76 -6.73 6.99 -0.77
C LEU A 76 -6.64 6.36 -2.16
N LEU A 77 -6.59 5.04 -2.21
CA LEU A 77 -6.62 4.24 -3.44
C LEU A 77 -8.05 3.76 -3.74
N GLY A 78 -9.00 4.68 -3.70
CA GLY A 78 -10.41 4.37 -3.91
C GLY A 78 -11.31 5.56 -3.60
N SER A 79 -12.61 5.29 -3.43
CA SER A 79 -13.59 6.33 -3.07
C SER A 79 -13.36 6.83 -1.64
N SER A 80 -13.32 8.14 -1.47
CA SER A 80 -13.26 8.79 -0.17
C SER A 80 -14.64 8.95 0.49
N THR A 81 -15.73 8.66 -0.21
CA THR A 81 -17.11 8.92 0.25
C THR A 81 -17.51 8.08 1.45
N ASP A 82 -16.91 6.92 1.61
CA ASP A 82 -17.27 5.95 2.65
C ASP A 82 -16.35 6.03 3.88
N ILE A 83 -15.40 6.94 3.89
CA ILE A 83 -14.48 7.17 5.01
C ILE A 83 -14.93 8.44 5.74
N LYS A 84 -15.00 8.34 7.07
CA LYS A 84 -15.42 9.42 7.96
C LYS A 84 -14.37 9.74 9.00
N GLU A 85 -14.45 10.94 9.54
CA GLU A 85 -13.68 11.32 10.72
C GLU A 85 -13.98 10.38 11.89
N GLY A 86 -12.95 9.92 12.57
CA GLY A 86 -13.03 8.92 13.65
C GLY A 86 -12.93 7.47 13.19
N ASP A 87 -12.96 7.19 11.87
CA ASP A 87 -12.79 5.84 11.36
C ASP A 87 -11.39 5.29 11.70
N THR A 88 -11.33 3.98 11.81
CA THR A 88 -10.09 3.28 12.15
C THR A 88 -9.26 3.02 10.91
N VAL A 89 -7.96 3.27 11.01
CA VAL A 89 -6.97 2.94 10.00
C VAL A 89 -5.89 2.04 10.58
N LYS A 90 -5.52 0.97 9.88
CA LYS A 90 -4.53 -0.03 10.30
C LYS A 90 -3.32 0.01 9.39
N ARG A 91 -2.14 -0.12 9.98
CA ARG A 91 -0.91 -0.33 9.23
C ARG A 91 -0.88 -1.76 8.67
N THR A 92 -0.34 -1.89 7.48
CA THR A 92 -0.06 -3.22 6.90
C THR A 92 1.41 -3.62 7.04
N SER A 93 2.29 -2.68 7.44
CA SER A 93 3.75 -2.86 7.49
C SER A 93 4.34 -3.30 6.15
N ARG A 94 3.66 -3.00 5.05
CA ARG A 94 4.07 -3.31 3.68
C ARG A 94 4.18 -2.04 2.88
N ILE A 95 5.29 -1.88 2.18
CA ILE A 95 5.46 -0.78 1.22
C ILE A 95 4.59 -1.06 0.00
N ALA A 96 3.97 -0.02 -0.53
CA ALA A 96 3.13 -0.11 -1.72
C ALA A 96 3.91 -0.73 -2.88
N SER A 97 3.47 -1.89 -3.32
CA SER A 97 4.09 -2.70 -4.37
C SER A 97 3.03 -3.24 -5.32
N VAL A 98 3.45 -3.52 -6.53
CA VAL A 98 2.61 -4.11 -7.57
C VAL A 98 3.25 -5.39 -8.09
N LYS A 99 2.42 -6.37 -8.40
CA LYS A 99 2.88 -7.60 -9.05
C LYS A 99 3.18 -7.31 -10.52
N VAL A 100 4.39 -7.61 -10.95
CA VAL A 100 4.87 -7.43 -12.31
C VAL A 100 5.46 -8.73 -12.86
N GLY A 101 5.49 -8.86 -14.18
CA GLY A 101 6.02 -10.05 -14.86
C GLY A 101 5.38 -10.25 -16.21
N GLU A 102 5.74 -11.34 -16.91
CA GLU A 102 5.19 -11.66 -18.23
C GLU A 102 3.66 -11.87 -18.20
N GLY A 103 3.13 -12.34 -17.08
CA GLY A 103 1.69 -12.57 -16.93
C GLY A 103 0.82 -11.31 -16.90
N ILE A 104 1.41 -10.12 -16.79
CA ILE A 104 0.68 -8.85 -16.78
C ILE A 104 0.58 -8.21 -18.17
N VAL A 105 1.36 -8.71 -19.14
CA VAL A 105 1.38 -8.16 -20.50
C VAL A 105 0.02 -8.31 -21.16
N GLY A 106 -0.53 -7.21 -21.66
CA GLY A 106 -1.87 -7.18 -22.29
C GLY A 106 -3.05 -7.30 -21.33
N ARG A 107 -2.82 -7.13 -20.03
CA ARG A 107 -3.84 -7.10 -18.98
C ARG A 107 -4.11 -5.67 -18.53
N VAL A 108 -5.31 -5.44 -18.00
CA VAL A 108 -5.67 -4.18 -17.33
C VAL A 108 -5.81 -4.46 -15.85
N VAL A 109 -5.04 -3.74 -15.06
CA VAL A 109 -4.99 -3.89 -13.60
C VAL A 109 -5.21 -2.56 -12.90
N ASP A 110 -5.64 -2.62 -11.65
CA ASP A 110 -5.72 -1.46 -10.78
C ASP A 110 -4.34 -1.03 -10.24
N THR A 111 -4.31 0.00 -9.39
CA THR A 111 -3.08 0.52 -8.77
C THR A 111 -2.34 -0.49 -7.90
N LEU A 112 -3.01 -1.52 -7.43
CA LEU A 112 -2.46 -2.58 -6.58
C LEU A 112 -2.13 -3.86 -7.35
N GLY A 113 -2.35 -3.86 -8.68
CA GLY A 113 -2.08 -5.00 -9.55
C GLY A 113 -3.20 -6.04 -9.60
N ASN A 114 -4.41 -5.71 -9.12
CA ASN A 114 -5.56 -6.60 -9.27
C ASN A 114 -6.15 -6.47 -10.68
N PRO A 115 -6.46 -7.57 -11.36
CA PRO A 115 -7.01 -7.52 -12.70
C PRO A 115 -8.44 -6.97 -12.69
N ILE A 116 -8.70 -5.97 -13.54
CA ILE A 116 -10.02 -5.35 -13.73
C ILE A 116 -10.60 -5.58 -15.12
N ASP A 117 -9.92 -6.36 -15.96
CA ASP A 117 -10.30 -6.62 -17.36
C ASP A 117 -11.29 -7.78 -17.55
N GLY A 118 -11.76 -8.39 -16.46
CA GLY A 118 -12.69 -9.52 -16.52
C GLY A 118 -12.10 -10.85 -17.03
N LYS A 119 -10.77 -10.91 -17.28
CA LYS A 119 -10.12 -12.11 -17.83
C LYS A 119 -9.61 -13.09 -16.73
N GLY A 120 -10.05 -12.90 -15.48
CA GLY A 120 -9.64 -13.74 -14.35
C GLY A 120 -8.27 -13.37 -13.80
N GLU A 121 -7.73 -14.22 -12.94
CA GLU A 121 -6.46 -13.99 -12.25
C GLU A 121 -5.25 -13.88 -13.18
N LEU A 122 -4.23 -13.16 -12.74
CA LEU A 122 -2.95 -13.09 -13.44
C LEU A 122 -2.24 -14.44 -13.34
N LYS A 123 -1.79 -14.96 -14.48
CA LYS A 123 -1.10 -16.25 -14.58
C LYS A 123 0.34 -16.03 -15.04
N GLY A 124 1.27 -16.86 -14.57
CA GLY A 124 2.67 -16.81 -14.95
C GLY A 124 3.58 -16.37 -13.81
N ASP A 125 4.85 -16.18 -14.12
CA ASP A 125 5.85 -15.74 -13.16
C ASP A 125 5.62 -14.26 -12.82
N LEU A 126 5.18 -14.03 -11.59
CA LEU A 126 4.92 -12.70 -11.06
C LEU A 126 5.82 -12.47 -9.84
N TYR A 127 6.39 -11.28 -9.73
CA TYR A 127 7.16 -10.84 -8.59
C TYR A 127 6.68 -9.46 -8.12
N GLU A 128 6.83 -9.18 -6.84
CA GLU A 128 6.45 -7.89 -6.27
C GLU A 128 7.52 -6.84 -6.51
N MET A 129 7.10 -5.68 -6.98
CA MET A 129 8.00 -4.55 -7.22
C MET A 129 7.42 -3.29 -6.58
N PRO A 130 8.22 -2.53 -5.80
CA PRO A 130 7.75 -1.28 -5.22
C PRO A 130 7.24 -0.32 -6.30
N LEU A 131 6.16 0.40 -6.00
CA LEU A 131 5.60 1.41 -6.92
C LEU A 131 6.59 2.54 -7.15
N GLU A 132 7.24 3.01 -6.09
CA GLU A 132 8.27 4.03 -6.20
C GLU A 132 9.66 3.41 -6.35
N ARG A 133 10.30 3.71 -7.47
CA ARG A 133 11.66 3.27 -7.79
C ARG A 133 12.48 4.42 -8.31
N LYS A 134 13.74 4.46 -7.88
CA LYS A 134 14.72 5.38 -8.47
C LYS A 134 14.99 4.97 -9.92
N ALA A 135 14.78 5.88 -10.86
CA ALA A 135 15.10 5.64 -12.26
C ALA A 135 16.61 5.39 -12.45
N PRO A 136 17.00 4.49 -13.40
CA PRO A 136 18.40 4.29 -13.73
C PRO A 136 19.06 5.60 -14.16
N GLY A 137 20.25 5.86 -13.63
CA GLY A 137 21.07 7.01 -14.07
C GLY A 137 21.51 6.89 -15.52
N VAL A 138 22.02 7.99 -16.06
CA VAL A 138 22.42 8.08 -17.49
C VAL A 138 23.40 6.99 -17.91
N ILE A 139 24.32 6.60 -17.03
CA ILE A 139 25.35 5.57 -17.33
C ILE A 139 24.72 4.19 -17.56
N PHE A 140 23.57 3.90 -16.93
CA PHE A 140 22.91 2.59 -17.00
C PHE A 140 21.82 2.55 -18.08
N ARG A 141 21.54 3.67 -18.74
CA ARG A 141 20.54 3.73 -19.81
C ARG A 141 21.17 3.36 -21.14
N GLN A 142 20.47 2.54 -21.90
CA GLN A 142 20.83 2.32 -23.31
C GLN A 142 20.53 3.58 -24.12
N PRO A 143 21.36 3.89 -25.15
CA PRO A 143 21.02 4.95 -26.09
C PRO A 143 19.69 4.65 -26.79
N VAL A 144 18.94 5.70 -27.13
CA VAL A 144 17.69 5.54 -27.87
C VAL A 144 18.02 5.09 -29.29
N ASN A 145 17.79 3.81 -29.55
CA ASN A 145 18.03 3.18 -30.85
C ASN A 145 16.73 2.73 -31.53
N GLU A 146 15.62 2.72 -30.80
CA GLU A 146 14.31 2.34 -31.30
C GLU A 146 13.25 3.37 -30.87
N PRO A 147 12.55 4.02 -31.81
CA PRO A 147 11.46 4.92 -31.46
C PRO A 147 10.25 4.12 -30.97
N LEU A 148 9.69 4.54 -29.82
CA LEU A 148 8.43 3.99 -29.29
C LEU A 148 7.31 5.02 -29.50
N PRO A 149 6.68 5.10 -30.70
CA PRO A 149 5.64 6.08 -30.97
C PRO A 149 4.36 5.69 -30.22
N VAL A 150 4.01 6.45 -29.21
CA VAL A 150 2.76 6.25 -28.46
C VAL A 150 1.69 7.25 -28.93
N SER A 151 2.04 8.52 -29.02
CA SER A 151 1.09 9.59 -29.37
C SER A 151 1.03 9.90 -30.87
N TYR A 152 2.02 9.47 -31.63
CA TYR A 152 2.18 9.83 -33.04
C TYR A 152 1.81 8.72 -34.02
N THR A 153 1.23 7.63 -33.55
CA THR A 153 0.81 6.51 -34.43
C THR A 153 -0.17 6.93 -35.51
N HIS A 154 -0.89 8.04 -35.32
CA HIS A 154 -1.87 8.58 -36.26
C HIS A 154 -1.58 10.02 -36.69
N LEU A 155 -0.51 10.64 -36.22
CA LEU A 155 -0.06 11.97 -36.62
C LEU A 155 1.07 11.84 -37.63
N THR A 156 0.77 11.93 -38.87
CA THR A 156 1.78 12.17 -39.91
C THR A 156 2.08 13.64 -39.96
N LEU A 157 3.30 14.04 -39.60
CA LEU A 157 3.77 15.37 -39.89
C LEU A 157 3.89 15.49 -41.42
N PRO A 158 3.36 16.55 -42.05
CA PRO A 158 3.56 16.76 -43.45
C PRO A 158 5.06 16.92 -43.72
N THR A 159 5.66 15.93 -44.33
CA THR A 159 7.01 16.06 -44.86
C THR A 159 6.94 16.97 -46.04
N LYS A 160 7.56 18.12 -45.96
CA LYS A 160 7.76 18.99 -47.06
C LYS A 160 8.74 18.33 -48.03
N ASN A 161 8.22 17.71 -49.07
CA ASN A 161 9.04 17.27 -50.17
C ASN A 161 9.38 18.53 -50.99
N GLU A 162 10.62 18.88 -50.94
CA GLU A 162 11.22 19.77 -51.95
C GLU A 162 11.79 18.95 -53.09
#